data_cb8780e19931d3e79a43ca7f405b1d0d
#
_entry.id   cb8780e19931d3e79a43ca7f405b1d0d
#
_cell.length_a   1.000
_cell.length_b   1.000
_cell.length_c   1.000
_cell.angle_alpha   90.00
_cell.angle_beta   90.00
_cell.angle_gamma   90.00
#
_symmetry.space_group_name_H-M   'P 1'
#
loop_
_entity.id
_entity.type
_entity.pdbx_description
1 polymer ?
#
loop_
_entity_poly.entity_id
_entity_poly.type
_entity_poly.pdbx_seq_one_letter_code
_entity_poly.pdbx_strand_id
1 'polypeptide(L)'
;MSGEGEGGVKVRHPAKFSQSIMEVIAQELDELEFRGLILDPFAGTGRVHQLWNEDRITFGVEIEREWADMDARTIQGDVLKLGEVVEPGQADAIVTSPVYGNRLSDHFNAKDGSRRHSYKFYLGRDLAENNAGRLQWGPSQAAIKRYKDFHVAAWGNVVEALKDGGVFVLNISDHMRKIKGVQRQMPVTAWHLATLRGLGIEWMKKIPVETPRLGHGENRDARALNEWVCIGRKKG
;
A
#
# COMPACT_ATOMS: atom_id res chain seq x y z
N MET A 1 -4.96 27.90 -38.23
CA MET A 1 -4.19 28.01 -36.98
C MET A 1 -4.54 26.79 -36.14
N SER A 2 -3.66 25.80 -36.20
CA SER A 2 -3.78 24.51 -35.56
C SER A 2 -3.35 24.62 -34.08
N GLY A 3 -4.31 24.47 -33.17
CA GLY A 3 -4.04 24.39 -31.73
C GLY A 3 -3.37 23.06 -31.41
N GLU A 4 -2.11 23.07 -31.07
CA GLU A 4 -1.39 21.94 -30.48
C GLU A 4 -1.96 21.69 -29.09
N GLY A 5 -2.68 20.57 -28.95
CA GLY A 5 -3.14 20.09 -27.64
C GLY A 5 -1.93 19.64 -26.81
N GLU A 6 -1.69 20.31 -25.71
CA GLU A 6 -0.73 19.89 -24.69
C GLU A 6 -1.06 18.46 -24.25
N GLY A 7 -0.21 17.53 -24.64
CA GLY A 7 -0.24 16.14 -24.18
C GLY A 7 0.20 16.05 -22.73
N GLY A 8 -0.68 16.36 -21.80
CA GLY A 8 -0.44 16.19 -20.38
C GLY A 8 -0.05 14.74 -20.10
N VAL A 9 1.14 14.50 -19.57
CA VAL A 9 1.60 13.19 -19.12
C VAL A 9 0.58 12.68 -18.11
N LYS A 10 -0.17 11.63 -18.44
CA LYS A 10 -1.11 10.99 -17.50
C LYS A 10 -0.30 10.40 -16.36
N VAL A 11 -0.28 11.07 -15.22
CA VAL A 11 0.31 10.57 -13.99
C VAL A 11 -0.40 9.26 -13.63
N ARG A 12 0.35 8.16 -13.56
CA ARG A 12 -0.17 6.83 -13.20
C ARG A 12 0.60 6.29 -12.01
N HIS A 13 -0.12 5.65 -11.11
CA HIS A 13 0.51 4.89 -10.02
C HIS A 13 0.59 3.42 -10.42
N PRO A 14 1.77 2.77 -10.34
CA PRO A 14 1.96 1.39 -10.81
C PRO A 14 1.36 0.35 -9.87
N ALA A 15 1.19 0.67 -8.59
CA ALA A 15 0.59 -0.19 -7.58
C ALA A 15 -0.66 0.50 -7.00
N LYS A 16 -1.81 -0.13 -7.12
CA LYS A 16 -3.08 0.34 -6.57
C LYS A 16 -3.99 -0.85 -6.33
N PHE A 17 -4.92 -0.72 -5.42
CA PHE A 17 -5.97 -1.72 -5.22
C PHE A 17 -6.60 -2.14 -6.55
N SER A 18 -6.75 -3.43 -6.79
CA SER A 18 -7.58 -3.93 -7.89
C SER A 18 -9.06 -3.70 -7.58
N GLN A 19 -9.91 -3.76 -8.60
CA GLN A 19 -11.35 -3.62 -8.40
C GLN A 19 -11.90 -4.73 -7.49
N SER A 20 -11.46 -5.98 -7.69
CA SER A 20 -11.86 -7.12 -6.86
C SER A 20 -11.48 -6.96 -5.39
N ILE A 21 -10.31 -6.37 -5.10
CA ILE A 21 -9.90 -6.07 -3.71
C ILE A 21 -10.80 -5.01 -3.11
N MET A 22 -11.12 -3.93 -3.85
CA MET A 22 -12.00 -2.88 -3.36
C MET A 22 -13.42 -3.40 -3.07
N GLU A 23 -13.94 -4.30 -3.92
CA GLU A 23 -15.24 -4.95 -3.72
C GLU A 23 -15.26 -5.81 -2.45
N VAL A 24 -14.22 -6.62 -2.23
CA VAL A 24 -14.10 -7.41 -0.99
C VAL A 24 -14.01 -6.51 0.24
N ILE A 25 -13.22 -5.44 0.19
CA ILE A 25 -13.11 -4.50 1.31
C ILE A 25 -14.45 -3.81 1.58
N ALA A 26 -15.15 -3.36 0.54
CA ALA A 26 -16.46 -2.71 0.68
C ALA A 26 -17.46 -3.67 1.33
N GLN A 27 -17.56 -4.91 0.83
CA GLN A 27 -18.44 -5.95 1.39
C GLN A 27 -18.14 -6.22 2.87
N GLU A 28 -16.87 -6.36 3.25
CA GLU A 28 -16.50 -6.63 4.65
C GLU A 28 -16.82 -5.45 5.58
N LEU A 29 -16.67 -4.21 5.09
CA LEU A 29 -17.08 -3.03 5.84
C LEU A 29 -18.60 -2.93 5.97
N ASP A 30 -19.37 -3.38 4.95
CA ASP A 30 -20.85 -3.47 5.02
C ASP A 30 -21.29 -4.55 6.02
N GLU A 31 -20.65 -5.74 6.02
CA GLU A 31 -20.92 -6.80 6.99
C GLU A 31 -20.62 -6.39 8.44
N LEU A 32 -19.64 -5.50 8.62
CA LEU A 32 -19.31 -4.92 9.93
C LEU A 32 -20.21 -3.74 10.31
N GLU A 33 -21.16 -3.34 9.45
CA GLU A 33 -21.98 -2.12 9.60
C GLU A 33 -21.13 -0.88 9.90
N PHE A 34 -19.92 -0.86 9.28
CA PHE A 34 -18.91 0.17 9.59
C PHE A 34 -19.37 1.55 9.17
N ARG A 35 -19.22 2.51 10.09
CA ARG A 35 -19.46 3.95 9.89
C ARG A 35 -18.29 4.76 10.44
N GLY A 36 -17.97 5.86 9.79
CA GLY A 36 -16.96 6.81 10.28
C GLY A 36 -15.82 7.08 9.30
N LEU A 37 -14.69 7.55 9.83
CA LEU A 37 -13.52 7.98 9.08
C LEU A 37 -12.60 6.78 8.75
N ILE A 38 -12.41 6.55 7.45
CA ILE A 38 -11.42 5.60 6.91
C ILE A 38 -10.15 6.38 6.55
N LEU A 39 -9.00 5.97 7.08
CA LEU A 39 -7.69 6.50 6.73
C LEU A 39 -6.89 5.48 5.92
N ASP A 40 -6.31 5.93 4.78
CA ASP A 40 -5.24 5.22 4.08
C ASP A 40 -3.92 6.00 4.20
N PRO A 41 -2.96 5.53 5.03
CA PRO A 41 -1.67 6.18 5.21
C PRO A 41 -0.66 5.93 4.07
N PHE A 42 -1.04 5.14 3.05
CA PHE A 42 -0.27 4.88 1.83
C PHE A 42 -1.17 5.04 0.60
N ALA A 43 -1.89 6.17 0.52
CA ALA A 43 -3.04 6.36 -0.35
C ALA A 43 -2.74 6.26 -1.87
N GLY A 44 -1.49 6.49 -2.29
CA GLY A 44 -1.15 6.51 -3.70
C GLY A 44 -2.05 7.50 -4.45
N THR A 45 -2.76 7.02 -5.46
CA THR A 45 -3.72 7.82 -6.26
C THR A 45 -5.13 7.87 -5.66
N GLY A 46 -5.31 7.59 -4.37
CA GLY A 46 -6.57 7.75 -3.66
C GLY A 46 -7.64 6.69 -3.97
N ARG A 47 -7.24 5.44 -4.30
CA ARG A 47 -8.22 4.36 -4.55
C ARG A 47 -9.13 4.07 -3.36
N VAL A 48 -8.68 4.31 -2.15
CA VAL A 48 -9.48 4.20 -0.92
C VAL A 48 -10.74 5.07 -0.97
N HIS A 49 -10.73 6.17 -1.72
CA HIS A 49 -11.87 7.08 -1.83
C HIS A 49 -13.08 6.49 -2.57
N GLN A 50 -12.95 5.32 -3.19
CA GLN A 50 -14.08 4.55 -3.71
C GLN A 50 -14.95 3.93 -2.60
N LEU A 51 -14.46 3.89 -1.35
CA LEU A 51 -15.21 3.43 -0.18
C LEU A 51 -16.11 4.53 0.43
N TRP A 52 -15.97 5.77 -0.03
CA TRP A 52 -16.77 6.90 0.43
C TRP A 52 -18.26 6.68 0.10
N ASN A 53 -19.11 6.93 1.07
CA ASN A 53 -20.57 6.98 0.95
C ASN A 53 -21.17 7.85 2.07
N GLU A 54 -22.49 7.79 2.28
CA GLU A 54 -23.17 8.59 3.31
C GLU A 54 -22.71 8.27 4.75
N ASP A 55 -22.30 7.02 5.00
CA ASP A 55 -21.84 6.55 6.32
C ASP A 55 -20.32 6.60 6.49
N ARG A 56 -19.56 6.75 5.39
CA ARG A 56 -18.10 6.59 5.37
C ARG A 56 -17.41 7.80 4.78
N ILE A 57 -16.58 8.43 5.57
CA ILE A 57 -15.67 9.50 5.13
C ILE A 57 -14.31 8.87 4.86
N THR A 58 -13.62 9.28 3.81
CA THR A 58 -12.32 8.73 3.46
C THR A 58 -11.26 9.83 3.42
N PHE A 59 -10.09 9.55 3.99
CA PHE A 59 -8.95 10.44 4.02
C PHE A 59 -7.67 9.67 3.64
N GLY A 60 -6.83 10.27 2.80
CA GLY A 60 -5.59 9.67 2.33
C GLY A 60 -4.37 10.50 2.74
N VAL A 61 -3.25 9.81 3.00
CA VAL A 61 -1.93 10.43 3.16
C VAL A 61 -0.98 9.79 2.15
N GLU A 62 -0.33 10.61 1.34
CA GLU A 62 0.59 10.17 0.30
C GLU A 62 1.86 11.03 0.30
N ILE A 63 3.03 10.40 0.21
CA ILE A 63 4.31 11.12 0.29
C ILE A 63 4.66 11.86 -1.01
N GLU A 64 4.23 11.34 -2.16
CA GLU A 64 4.48 11.97 -3.45
C GLU A 64 3.37 12.95 -3.78
N ARG A 65 3.74 14.23 -3.89
CA ARG A 65 2.79 15.31 -4.13
C ARG A 65 1.92 15.09 -5.36
N GLU A 66 2.53 14.61 -6.46
CA GLU A 66 1.84 14.40 -7.73
C GLU A 66 0.71 13.37 -7.63
N TRP A 67 0.82 12.42 -6.71
CA TRP A 67 -0.25 11.46 -6.42
C TRP A 67 -1.23 11.98 -5.38
N ALA A 68 -0.76 12.69 -4.37
CA ALA A 68 -1.64 13.33 -3.39
C ALA A 68 -2.60 14.32 -4.07
N ASP A 69 -2.10 15.15 -4.98
CA ASP A 69 -2.88 16.16 -5.71
C ASP A 69 -3.94 15.56 -6.68
N MET A 70 -4.00 14.23 -6.84
CA MET A 70 -4.99 13.58 -7.71
C MET A 70 -6.39 13.50 -7.10
N ASP A 71 -6.53 13.58 -5.78
CA ASP A 71 -7.82 13.59 -5.08
C ASP A 71 -7.75 14.55 -3.89
N ALA A 72 -8.69 15.49 -3.81
CA ALA A 72 -8.72 16.51 -2.76
C ALA A 72 -8.88 15.95 -1.34
N ARG A 73 -9.23 14.67 -1.18
CA ARG A 73 -9.31 13.96 0.10
C ARG A 73 -7.98 13.32 0.51
N THR A 74 -6.95 13.45 -0.32
CA THR A 74 -5.58 13.00 -0.03
C THR A 74 -4.70 14.22 0.20
N ILE A 75 -3.92 14.21 1.27
CA ILE A 75 -2.92 15.24 1.55
C ILE A 75 -1.52 14.70 1.34
N GLN A 76 -0.59 15.58 1.00
CA GLN A 76 0.82 15.21 1.01
C GLN A 76 1.31 15.06 2.44
N GLY A 77 1.89 13.90 2.76
CA GLY A 77 2.43 13.61 4.10
C GLY A 77 3.31 12.37 4.12
N ASP A 78 4.13 12.28 5.15
CA ASP A 78 5.01 11.13 5.40
C ASP A 78 4.41 10.25 6.51
N VAL A 79 4.18 8.98 6.24
CA VAL A 79 3.65 8.03 7.24
C VAL A 79 4.54 7.92 8.47
N LEU A 80 5.85 8.17 8.34
CA LEU A 80 6.78 8.22 9.49
C LEU A 80 6.55 9.44 10.40
N LYS A 81 5.77 10.41 9.92
CA LYS A 81 5.37 11.64 10.59
C LYS A 81 3.85 11.81 10.59
N LEU A 82 3.12 10.71 10.58
CA LEU A 82 1.66 10.73 10.43
C LEU A 82 0.98 11.64 11.47
N GLY A 83 1.50 11.72 12.69
CA GLY A 83 1.01 12.60 13.75
C GLY A 83 1.14 14.11 13.46
N GLU A 84 1.86 14.54 12.39
CA GLU A 84 1.85 15.94 11.96
C GLU A 84 0.55 16.32 11.21
N VAL A 85 -0.23 15.32 10.73
CA VAL A 85 -1.40 15.52 9.85
C VAL A 85 -2.65 14.75 10.28
N VAL A 86 -2.50 13.79 11.20
CA VAL A 86 -3.59 12.96 11.75
C VAL A 86 -3.41 12.86 13.26
N GLU A 87 -4.45 13.22 14.01
CA GLU A 87 -4.41 13.13 15.47
C GLU A 87 -4.49 11.68 15.96
N PRO A 88 -3.89 11.34 17.12
CA PRO A 88 -4.07 10.04 17.75
C PRO A 88 -5.55 9.68 17.96
N GLY A 89 -5.93 8.47 17.56
CA GLY A 89 -7.31 8.00 17.66
C GLY A 89 -8.31 8.73 16.78
N GLN A 90 -7.89 9.41 15.74
CA GLN A 90 -8.80 10.13 14.83
C GLN A 90 -9.54 9.20 13.87
N ALA A 91 -8.89 8.13 13.39
CA ALA A 91 -9.48 7.22 12.41
C ALA A 91 -10.35 6.15 13.08
N ASP A 92 -11.54 5.91 12.54
CA ASP A 92 -12.41 4.81 12.93
C ASP A 92 -12.00 3.50 12.24
N ALA A 93 -11.41 3.61 11.04
CA ALA A 93 -10.78 2.49 10.36
C ALA A 93 -9.48 2.90 9.64
N ILE A 94 -8.56 1.95 9.54
CA ILE A 94 -7.44 1.96 8.59
C ILE A 94 -7.78 1.00 7.45
N VAL A 95 -7.69 1.45 6.20
CA VAL A 95 -7.76 0.61 5.00
C VAL A 95 -6.55 0.91 4.14
N THR A 96 -5.62 -0.01 4.05
CA THR A 96 -4.33 0.30 3.42
C THR A 96 -3.65 -0.90 2.75
N SER A 97 -2.73 -0.58 1.84
CA SER A 97 -1.88 -1.55 1.14
C SER A 97 -0.44 -1.02 1.10
N PRO A 98 0.44 -1.47 1.98
CA PRO A 98 1.83 -1.05 1.98
C PRO A 98 2.57 -1.65 0.77
N VAL A 99 3.78 -1.17 0.52
CA VAL A 99 4.66 -1.79 -0.48
C VAL A 99 5.10 -3.17 0.01
N TYR A 100 4.90 -4.21 -0.82
CA TYR A 100 5.17 -5.62 -0.46
C TYR A 100 6.67 -6.00 -0.52
N GLY A 101 7.56 -5.04 -0.67
CA GLY A 101 9.00 -5.28 -0.72
C GLY A 101 9.49 -6.02 -1.97
N ASN A 102 8.66 -6.08 -3.02
CA ASN A 102 8.95 -6.74 -4.29
C ASN A 102 9.65 -5.85 -5.32
N ARG A 103 10.15 -4.69 -4.89
CA ARG A 103 10.85 -3.72 -5.72
C ARG A 103 9.96 -3.12 -6.82
N LEU A 104 9.09 -2.23 -6.43
CA LEU A 104 8.33 -1.39 -7.36
C LEU A 104 9.12 -0.12 -7.76
N SER A 105 10.09 0.30 -6.94
CA SER A 105 10.98 1.40 -7.27
C SER A 105 12.06 0.98 -8.27
N ASP A 106 12.46 1.92 -9.08
CA ASP A 106 13.37 1.76 -10.19
C ASP A 106 14.65 0.99 -9.92
N HIS A 107 14.96 0.13 -10.86
CA HIS A 107 16.34 -0.31 -11.05
C HIS A 107 17.14 0.84 -11.66
N PHE A 108 18.06 1.41 -10.91
CA PHE A 108 19.09 2.34 -11.43
C PHE A 108 19.84 1.78 -12.66
N ASN A 109 19.83 0.46 -12.85
CA ASN A 109 20.54 -0.26 -13.90
C ASN A 109 19.63 -0.92 -14.94
N ALA A 110 18.35 -0.58 -15.02
CA ALA A 110 17.51 -1.10 -16.10
C ALA A 110 17.93 -0.46 -17.43
N LYS A 111 18.71 -1.22 -18.22
CA LYS A 111 19.22 -0.80 -19.54
C LYS A 111 18.13 -0.68 -20.61
N ASP A 112 16.92 -1.18 -20.32
CA ASP A 112 15.80 -1.21 -21.26
C ASP A 112 14.69 -0.26 -20.81
N GLY A 113 14.59 0.89 -21.48
CA GLY A 113 13.57 1.90 -21.24
C GLY A 113 12.13 1.44 -21.51
N SER A 114 11.94 0.37 -22.31
CA SER A 114 10.61 -0.14 -22.69
C SER A 114 9.91 -0.93 -21.57
N ARG A 115 10.63 -1.36 -20.53
CA ARG A 115 10.12 -2.18 -19.41
C ARG A 115 9.95 -1.41 -18.11
N ARG A 116 10.13 -0.09 -18.13
CA ARG A 116 10.05 0.75 -16.92
C ARG A 116 8.61 1.09 -16.59
N HIS A 117 7.94 0.22 -15.86
CA HIS A 117 6.73 0.56 -15.11
C HIS A 117 7.11 0.94 -13.66
N SER A 118 8.07 1.84 -13.52
CA SER A 118 8.60 2.25 -12.23
C SER A 118 7.99 3.59 -11.82
N TYR A 119 7.94 3.84 -10.53
CA TYR A 119 7.46 5.11 -9.98
C TYR A 119 8.18 6.32 -10.57
N LYS A 120 9.52 6.24 -10.74
CA LYS A 120 10.33 7.29 -11.36
C LYS A 120 9.88 7.63 -12.78
N PHE A 121 9.52 6.62 -13.58
CA PHE A 121 9.01 6.85 -14.93
C PHE A 121 7.71 7.67 -14.92
N TYR A 122 6.81 7.37 -13.98
CA TYR A 122 5.52 8.07 -13.90
C TYR A 122 5.61 9.44 -13.23
N LEU A 123 6.59 9.66 -12.36
CA LEU A 123 6.80 10.95 -11.68
C LEU A 123 7.76 11.87 -12.43
N GLY A 124 8.57 11.34 -13.36
CA GLY A 124 9.63 12.11 -14.03
C GLY A 124 10.82 12.49 -13.13
N ARG A 125 10.82 12.06 -11.87
CA ARG A 125 11.85 12.33 -10.87
C ARG A 125 12.06 11.15 -9.93
N ASP A 126 13.08 11.22 -9.08
CA ASP A 126 13.28 10.24 -8.03
C ASP A 126 12.18 10.33 -6.97
N LEU A 127 11.84 9.18 -6.37
CA LEU A 127 10.93 9.10 -5.24
C LEU A 127 11.47 9.90 -4.05
N ALA A 128 10.58 10.40 -3.22
CA ALA A 128 10.93 10.99 -1.93
C ALA A 128 11.80 10.03 -1.09
N GLU A 129 12.66 10.58 -0.23
CA GLU A 129 13.64 9.79 0.53
C GLU A 129 12.98 8.68 1.35
N ASN A 130 11.88 8.99 2.04
CA ASN A 130 11.12 8.07 2.88
C ASN A 130 10.03 7.31 2.14
N ASN A 131 10.01 7.34 0.79
CA ASN A 131 9.02 6.56 0.06
C ASN A 131 9.28 5.05 0.22
N ALA A 132 8.27 4.32 0.71
CA ALA A 132 8.33 2.88 0.92
C ALA A 132 8.66 2.08 -0.36
N GLY A 133 8.35 2.63 -1.53
CA GLY A 133 8.68 2.05 -2.84
C GLY A 133 10.18 1.87 -3.08
N ARG A 134 11.04 2.58 -2.35
CA ARG A 134 12.51 2.42 -2.38
C ARG A 134 12.99 1.21 -1.59
N LEU A 135 12.14 0.58 -0.78
CA LEU A 135 12.49 -0.49 0.14
C LEU A 135 12.24 -1.87 -0.47
N GLN A 136 13.00 -2.85 -0.01
CA GLN A 136 12.90 -4.22 -0.49
C GLN A 136 12.98 -5.21 0.65
N TRP A 137 12.12 -6.21 0.61
CA TRP A 137 12.39 -7.47 1.30
C TRP A 137 13.44 -8.23 0.47
N GLY A 138 14.67 -7.84 0.65
CA GLY A 138 15.64 -7.78 -0.38
C GLY A 138 16.67 -8.88 -0.52
N PRO A 139 17.72 -8.66 -1.33
CA PRO A 139 18.76 -9.63 -1.59
C PRO A 139 19.76 -9.77 -0.41
N SER A 140 19.74 -8.86 0.53
CA SER A 140 20.65 -8.84 1.69
C SER A 140 19.89 -8.67 2.99
N GLN A 141 20.47 -9.10 4.10
CA GLN A 141 19.93 -8.88 5.45
C GLN A 141 19.76 -7.39 5.77
N ALA A 142 20.69 -6.56 5.29
CA ALA A 142 20.58 -5.11 5.47
C ALA A 142 19.38 -4.51 4.74
N ALA A 143 19.03 -4.99 3.55
CA ALA A 143 17.84 -4.55 2.83
C ALA A 143 16.55 -4.98 3.54
N ILE A 144 16.51 -6.22 4.02
CA ILE A 144 15.39 -6.75 4.81
C ILE A 144 15.23 -5.95 6.11
N LYS A 145 16.35 -5.65 6.79
CA LYS A 145 16.31 -4.85 8.02
C LYS A 145 15.74 -3.46 7.76
N ARG A 146 16.20 -2.74 6.73
CA ARG A 146 15.65 -1.41 6.38
C ARG A 146 14.16 -1.45 6.08
N TYR A 147 13.70 -2.47 5.34
CA TYR A 147 12.28 -2.66 5.06
C TYR A 147 11.47 -2.83 6.35
N LYS A 148 11.96 -3.69 7.25
CA LYS A 148 11.30 -3.97 8.52
C LYS A 148 11.31 -2.77 9.47
N ASP A 149 12.45 -2.10 9.63
CA ASP A 149 12.58 -0.92 10.50
C ASP A 149 11.60 0.19 10.08
N PHE A 150 11.53 0.46 8.77
CA PHE A 150 10.57 1.43 8.23
C PHE A 150 9.13 1.07 8.58
N HIS A 151 8.72 -0.18 8.29
CA HIS A 151 7.32 -0.57 8.51
C HIS A 151 6.97 -0.72 9.99
N VAL A 152 7.92 -1.07 10.86
CA VAL A 152 7.68 -1.03 12.32
C VAL A 152 7.37 0.40 12.77
N ALA A 153 8.16 1.37 12.35
CA ALA A 153 7.91 2.78 12.67
C ALA A 153 6.59 3.29 12.07
N ALA A 154 6.35 3.00 10.78
CA ALA A 154 5.11 3.39 10.11
C ALA A 154 3.87 2.79 10.80
N TRP A 155 3.90 1.49 11.11
CA TRP A 155 2.78 0.83 11.79
C TRP A 155 2.53 1.35 13.20
N GLY A 156 3.58 1.77 13.92
CA GLY A 156 3.41 2.47 15.21
C GLY A 156 2.52 3.70 15.06
N ASN A 157 2.87 4.60 14.15
CA ASN A 157 2.11 5.82 13.89
C ASN A 157 0.69 5.54 13.37
N VAL A 158 0.54 4.52 12.50
CA VAL A 158 -0.77 4.15 11.94
C VAL A 158 -1.71 3.58 13.00
N VAL A 159 -1.19 2.74 13.90
CA VAL A 159 -1.99 2.18 15.00
C VAL A 159 -2.30 3.25 16.04
N GLU A 160 -1.43 4.22 16.26
CA GLU A 160 -1.71 5.38 17.11
C GLU A 160 -2.86 6.23 16.55
N ALA A 161 -2.90 6.45 15.23
CA ALA A 161 -3.98 7.18 14.56
C ALA A 161 -5.34 6.46 14.61
N LEU A 162 -5.36 5.14 14.79
CA LEU A 162 -6.58 4.33 14.88
C LEU A 162 -7.18 4.39 16.29
N LYS A 163 -8.49 4.59 16.39
CA LYS A 163 -9.25 4.49 17.64
C LYS A 163 -9.15 3.09 18.27
N ASP A 164 -9.23 3.01 19.57
CA ASP A 164 -9.42 1.74 20.27
C ASP A 164 -10.73 1.09 19.81
N GLY A 165 -10.72 -0.20 19.55
CA GLY A 165 -11.82 -0.92 18.89
C GLY A 165 -11.98 -0.65 17.38
N GLY A 166 -11.22 0.27 16.81
CA GLY A 166 -11.26 0.62 15.39
C GLY A 166 -10.87 -0.54 14.47
N VAL A 167 -11.38 -0.51 13.24
CA VAL A 167 -11.17 -1.57 12.23
C VAL A 167 -9.85 -1.38 11.52
N PHE A 168 -9.08 -2.45 11.32
CA PHE A 168 -7.86 -2.45 10.53
C PHE A 168 -8.00 -3.41 9.34
N VAL A 169 -7.95 -2.87 8.13
CA VAL A 169 -7.99 -3.64 6.88
C VAL A 169 -6.64 -3.50 6.17
N LEU A 170 -5.94 -4.63 6.04
CA LEU A 170 -4.65 -4.70 5.36
C LEU A 170 -4.79 -5.51 4.08
N ASN A 171 -4.59 -4.89 2.91
CA ASN A 171 -4.37 -5.62 1.67
C ASN A 171 -2.88 -5.88 1.50
N ILE A 172 -2.49 -7.14 1.34
CA ILE A 172 -1.09 -7.53 1.28
C ILE A 172 -0.89 -8.82 0.48
N SER A 173 0.30 -8.97 -0.09
CA SER A 173 0.68 -10.20 -0.80
C SER A 173 2.13 -10.56 -0.50
N ASP A 174 2.40 -11.84 -0.51
CA ASP A 174 3.75 -12.36 -0.59
C ASP A 174 4.31 -12.21 -2.02
N HIS A 175 5.61 -12.28 -2.16
CA HIS A 175 6.25 -12.32 -3.47
C HIS A 175 7.27 -13.46 -3.58
N MET A 176 7.48 -13.93 -4.79
CA MET A 176 8.46 -14.96 -5.08
C MET A 176 9.83 -14.35 -5.38
N ARG A 177 10.87 -14.99 -4.89
CA ARG A 177 12.25 -14.58 -5.15
C ARG A 177 13.16 -15.75 -5.44
N LYS A 178 14.04 -15.62 -6.42
CA LYS A 178 15.06 -16.62 -6.71
C LYS A 178 16.28 -16.37 -5.80
N ILE A 179 16.54 -17.32 -4.88
CA ILE A 179 17.68 -17.27 -3.95
C ILE A 179 18.55 -18.49 -4.23
N LYS A 180 19.81 -18.28 -4.61
CA LYS A 180 20.75 -19.36 -4.98
C LYS A 180 20.15 -20.36 -5.99
N GLY A 181 19.47 -19.84 -7.01
CA GLY A 181 18.84 -20.65 -8.05
C GLY A 181 17.46 -21.23 -7.70
N VAL A 182 17.04 -21.21 -6.44
CA VAL A 182 15.76 -21.77 -5.96
C VAL A 182 14.73 -20.67 -5.78
N GLN A 183 13.52 -20.89 -6.32
CA GLN A 183 12.35 -20.02 -6.08
C GLN A 183 11.88 -20.18 -4.63
N ARG A 184 11.76 -19.04 -3.92
CA ARG A 184 11.28 -19.00 -2.54
C ARG A 184 10.22 -17.91 -2.37
N GLN A 185 9.16 -18.25 -1.65
CA GLN A 185 8.17 -17.28 -1.23
C GLN A 185 8.71 -16.46 -0.05
N MET A 186 8.63 -15.14 -0.16
CA MET A 186 9.00 -14.22 0.92
C MET A 186 7.79 -14.01 1.82
N PRO A 187 7.90 -14.30 3.12
CA PRO A 187 6.75 -14.32 4.06
C PRO A 187 6.39 -12.89 4.53
N VAL A 188 6.13 -12.00 3.59
CA VAL A 188 5.82 -10.58 3.84
C VAL A 188 4.53 -10.46 4.62
N THR A 189 3.48 -11.14 4.17
CA THR A 189 2.16 -11.17 4.82
C THR A 189 2.26 -11.60 6.28
N ALA A 190 2.89 -12.75 6.55
CA ALA A 190 3.00 -13.29 7.90
C ALA A 190 3.76 -12.33 8.83
N TRP A 191 4.80 -11.67 8.33
CA TRP A 191 5.57 -10.71 9.10
C TRP A 191 4.76 -9.45 9.45
N HIS A 192 4.02 -8.87 8.48
CA HIS A 192 3.17 -7.70 8.75
C HIS A 192 2.08 -8.02 9.76
N LEU A 193 1.41 -9.17 9.60
CA LEU A 193 0.36 -9.59 10.54
C LEU A 193 0.91 -9.78 11.96
N ALA A 194 2.10 -10.37 12.10
CA ALA A 194 2.76 -10.54 13.40
C ALA A 194 3.18 -9.19 14.01
N THR A 195 3.72 -8.27 13.21
CA THR A 195 4.13 -6.93 13.65
C THR A 195 2.92 -6.13 14.16
N LEU A 196 1.84 -6.08 13.38
CA LEU A 196 0.62 -5.38 13.75
C LEU A 196 -0.08 -6.02 14.96
N ARG A 197 -0.02 -7.36 15.09
CA ARG A 197 -0.49 -8.04 16.32
C ARG A 197 0.31 -7.61 17.54
N GLY A 198 1.62 -7.45 17.42
CA GLY A 198 2.49 -6.91 18.47
C GLY A 198 2.16 -5.47 18.87
N LEU A 199 1.54 -4.70 17.97
CA LEU A 199 1.04 -3.34 18.18
C LEU A 199 -0.43 -3.29 18.65
N GLY A 200 -1.06 -4.43 18.92
CA GLY A 200 -2.41 -4.49 19.48
C GLY A 200 -3.52 -4.76 18.47
N ILE A 201 -3.22 -5.11 17.21
CA ILE A 201 -4.26 -5.51 16.25
C ILE A 201 -4.62 -6.99 16.44
N GLU A 202 -5.88 -7.28 16.71
CA GLU A 202 -6.43 -8.64 16.74
C GLU A 202 -7.03 -8.97 15.36
N TRP A 203 -6.48 -9.99 14.70
CA TRP A 203 -6.94 -10.41 13.37
C TRP A 203 -8.18 -11.31 13.48
N MET A 204 -9.22 -10.98 12.71
CA MET A 204 -10.51 -11.65 12.68
C MET A 204 -10.67 -12.51 11.43
N LYS A 205 -10.32 -11.96 10.26
CA LYS A 205 -10.47 -12.63 8.96
C LYS A 205 -9.20 -12.47 8.13
N LYS A 206 -8.93 -13.45 7.25
CA LYS A 206 -7.92 -13.39 6.20
C LYS A 206 -8.50 -13.99 4.93
N ILE A 207 -8.84 -13.14 3.97
CA ILE A 207 -9.59 -13.49 2.77
C ILE A 207 -8.63 -13.52 1.59
N PRO A 208 -8.53 -14.64 0.86
CA PRO A 208 -7.76 -14.71 -0.37
C PRO A 208 -8.54 -14.01 -1.50
N VAL A 209 -7.87 -13.11 -2.21
CA VAL A 209 -8.44 -12.47 -3.40
C VAL A 209 -7.57 -12.81 -4.60
N GLU A 210 -8.13 -13.51 -5.54
CA GLU A 210 -7.46 -13.80 -6.80
C GLU A 210 -7.37 -12.51 -7.63
N THR A 211 -6.15 -12.08 -7.95
CA THR A 211 -5.93 -10.88 -8.74
C THR A 211 -5.35 -11.24 -10.10
N PRO A 212 -6.02 -10.85 -11.21
CA PRO A 212 -5.48 -11.04 -12.55
C PRO A 212 -4.13 -10.33 -12.65
N ARG A 213 -3.06 -11.08 -12.86
CA ARG A 213 -1.72 -10.52 -13.00
C ARG A 213 -1.32 -10.51 -14.45
N LEU A 214 -0.97 -9.32 -14.96
CA LEU A 214 -0.40 -9.18 -16.30
C LEU A 214 0.87 -10.03 -16.38
N GLY A 215 0.84 -11.05 -17.24
CA GLY A 215 1.86 -12.07 -17.36
C GLY A 215 3.12 -11.62 -18.10
N HIS A 216 3.81 -10.58 -17.64
CA HIS A 216 5.04 -10.09 -18.24
C HIS A 216 6.27 -10.31 -17.33
N GLY A 217 7.38 -10.70 -17.92
CA GLY A 217 8.69 -10.87 -17.28
C GLY A 217 9.06 -12.32 -16.91
N GLU A 218 10.34 -12.53 -16.56
CA GLU A 218 10.95 -13.85 -16.28
C GLU A 218 10.29 -14.62 -15.11
N ASN A 219 9.52 -13.94 -14.26
CA ASN A 219 8.87 -14.52 -13.08
C ASN A 219 7.34 -14.65 -13.24
N ARG A 220 6.81 -14.60 -14.47
CA ARG A 220 5.36 -14.63 -14.69
C ARG A 220 4.69 -15.88 -14.10
N ASP A 221 5.38 -17.02 -14.14
CA ASP A 221 4.87 -18.31 -13.68
C ASP A 221 5.19 -18.61 -12.19
N ALA A 222 5.93 -17.72 -11.53
CA ALA A 222 6.39 -17.87 -10.14
C ALA A 222 5.87 -16.75 -9.23
N ARG A 223 4.61 -16.34 -9.39
CA ARG A 223 3.99 -15.29 -8.56
C ARG A 223 3.09 -15.91 -7.48
N ALA A 224 2.94 -15.23 -6.35
CA ALA A 224 1.90 -15.59 -5.40
C ALA A 224 0.52 -15.48 -6.09
N LEU A 225 -0.29 -16.51 -5.98
CA LEU A 225 -1.58 -16.60 -6.69
C LEU A 225 -2.59 -15.59 -6.20
N ASN A 226 -2.55 -15.27 -4.90
CA ASN A 226 -3.54 -14.42 -4.24
C ASN A 226 -2.88 -13.19 -3.60
N GLU A 227 -3.64 -12.12 -3.53
CA GLU A 227 -3.49 -11.11 -2.48
C GLU A 227 -4.40 -11.46 -1.31
N TRP A 228 -4.13 -10.89 -0.15
CA TRP A 228 -4.88 -11.15 1.06
C TRP A 228 -5.52 -9.86 1.55
N VAL A 229 -6.81 -9.88 1.78
CA VAL A 229 -7.51 -8.87 2.58
C VAL A 229 -7.60 -9.40 4.00
N CYS A 230 -6.86 -8.78 4.92
CA CYS A 230 -6.80 -9.15 6.32
C CYS A 230 -7.55 -8.12 7.16
N ILE A 231 -8.49 -8.55 7.99
CA ILE A 231 -9.37 -7.70 8.78
C ILE A 231 -9.13 -7.99 10.25
N GLY A 232 -8.93 -6.93 11.02
CA GLY A 232 -8.74 -6.98 12.45
C GLY A 232 -9.32 -5.77 13.15
N ARG A 233 -9.16 -5.73 14.46
CA ARG A 233 -9.51 -4.59 15.32
C ARG A 233 -8.37 -4.25 16.25
N LYS A 234 -8.22 -2.97 16.56
CA LYS A 234 -7.33 -2.51 17.63
C LYS A 234 -7.94 -2.89 18.98
N LYS A 235 -7.14 -3.46 19.87
CA LYS A 235 -7.52 -3.68 21.28
C LYS A 235 -7.82 -2.35 21.96
N GLY A 236 -8.81 -2.34 22.82
CA GLY A 236 -9.05 -1.24 23.74
C GLY A 236 -8.12 -1.32 24.94
#